data_ae96a24dc19b4d0a592c489cc886f98d
#
_entry.id   ae96a24dc19b4d0a592c489cc886f98d
#
_cell.length_a   1.000
_cell.length_b   1.000
_cell.length_c   1.000
_cell.angle_alpha   90.00
_cell.angle_beta   90.00
_cell.angle_gamma   90.00
#
_symmetry.space_group_name_H-M   'P 1'
#
loop_
_entity.id
_entity.type
_entity.pdbx_description
1 polymer ?
#
loop_
_entity_poly.entity_id
_entity_poly.type
_entity_poly.pdbx_seq_one_letter_code
_entity_poly.pdbx_strand_id
1 'polypeptide(L)'
;VDGDGYDEIITGAGAGAVFGPHVRGWNYDGGTLTPINAISFMAYGTRKYGVNPATGDLDGDGYDEIITGAGPGAIFGPHVRGWNYDGDTLTPVQWVNYFAYNSKHYGVQVGAGDISGSARDEIITGAGPGAMLGTNVRAFSCETGKTEMITEVNFMAYPEYKYGVLVAAGDLNGEGK
;
A
#
# COMPACT_ATOMS: atom_id res chain seq x y z
N VAL A 1 -0.30 -11.49 7.83
CA VAL A 1 -1.66 -11.23 7.33
C VAL A 1 -2.66 -12.26 7.89
N ASP A 2 -2.32 -13.53 8.04
CA ASP A 2 -3.23 -14.55 8.58
C ASP A 2 -2.96 -14.93 10.06
N GLY A 3 -1.91 -14.38 10.65
CA GLY A 3 -1.60 -14.50 12.08
C GLY A 3 -1.02 -15.84 12.52
N ASP A 4 -0.50 -16.65 11.62
CA ASP A 4 0.14 -17.91 11.94
C ASP A 4 1.57 -17.73 12.50
N GLY A 5 2.09 -16.50 12.53
CA GLY A 5 3.40 -16.11 13.03
C GLY A 5 4.50 -16.09 11.97
N TYR A 6 4.14 -16.26 10.71
CA TYR A 6 5.02 -16.11 9.55
C TYR A 6 4.51 -15.01 8.63
N ASP A 7 5.43 -14.36 7.92
CA ASP A 7 5.07 -13.33 6.95
C ASP A 7 4.63 -13.95 5.62
N GLU A 8 3.52 -13.50 5.07
CA GLU A 8 3.05 -13.86 3.74
C GLU A 8 3.70 -13.01 2.66
N ILE A 9 3.79 -13.58 1.47
CA ILE A 9 4.24 -12.85 0.29
C ILE A 9 3.02 -12.28 -0.44
N ILE A 10 2.90 -10.97 -0.49
CA ILE A 10 1.85 -10.28 -1.25
C ILE A 10 2.43 -9.73 -2.55
N THR A 11 1.81 -10.07 -3.66
CA THR A 11 2.25 -9.66 -5.00
C THR A 11 1.20 -8.82 -5.71
N GLY A 12 1.65 -7.77 -6.38
CA GLY A 12 0.83 -6.96 -7.29
C GLY A 12 1.29 -7.11 -8.73
N ALA A 13 0.36 -7.19 -9.66
CA ALA A 13 0.70 -7.20 -11.07
C ALA A 13 1.39 -5.90 -11.48
N GLY A 14 2.48 -6.00 -12.22
CA GLY A 14 3.25 -4.84 -12.69
C GLY A 14 2.47 -3.98 -13.68
N ALA A 15 2.91 -2.72 -13.80
CA ALA A 15 2.33 -1.76 -14.73
C ALA A 15 2.45 -2.23 -16.18
N GLY A 16 1.33 -2.25 -16.90
CA GLY A 16 1.31 -2.67 -18.30
C GLY A 16 -0.07 -2.59 -18.92
N ALA A 17 -0.13 -2.84 -20.22
CA ALA A 17 -1.37 -2.81 -20.98
C ALA A 17 -2.20 -4.11 -20.88
N VAL A 18 -1.59 -5.18 -20.37
CA VAL A 18 -2.16 -6.54 -20.37
C VAL A 18 -2.61 -6.98 -18.99
N PHE A 19 -1.87 -6.63 -17.96
CA PHE A 19 -2.19 -7.02 -16.59
C PHE A 19 -3.00 -5.95 -15.89
N GLY A 20 -4.12 -6.37 -15.31
CA GLY A 20 -4.94 -5.55 -14.42
C GLY A 20 -4.29 -5.41 -13.04
N PRO A 21 -4.94 -4.69 -12.12
CA PRO A 21 -4.47 -4.51 -10.75
C PRO A 21 -4.75 -5.74 -9.89
N HIS A 22 -4.19 -6.88 -10.30
CA HIS A 22 -4.38 -8.17 -9.64
C HIS A 22 -3.41 -8.31 -8.47
N VAL A 23 -3.95 -8.51 -7.28
CA VAL A 23 -3.22 -8.83 -6.05
C VAL A 23 -3.34 -10.31 -5.77
N ARG A 24 -2.24 -10.94 -5.33
CA ARG A 24 -2.22 -12.35 -4.90
C ARG A 24 -1.38 -12.50 -3.64
N GLY A 25 -1.87 -13.38 -2.74
CA GLY A 25 -1.17 -13.79 -1.53
C GLY A 25 -0.59 -15.20 -1.65
N TRP A 26 0.51 -15.42 -0.94
CA TRP A 26 1.24 -16.68 -0.91
C TRP A 26 1.77 -16.94 0.49
N ASN A 27 1.54 -18.15 1.00
CA ASN A 27 2.13 -18.62 2.26
C ASN A 27 3.36 -19.49 1.94
N TYR A 28 4.44 -19.30 2.72
CA TYR A 28 5.65 -20.11 2.67
C TYR A 28 5.98 -20.70 4.05
N ASP A 29 5.87 -22.00 4.19
CA ASP A 29 6.07 -22.74 5.44
C ASP A 29 7.52 -23.19 5.69
N GLY A 30 8.49 -22.64 4.97
CA GLY A 30 9.90 -23.04 5.03
C GLY A 30 10.28 -24.16 4.05
N GLY A 31 9.32 -24.76 3.36
CA GLY A 31 9.55 -25.83 2.39
C GLY A 31 8.69 -25.71 1.12
N THR A 32 7.47 -25.26 1.29
CA THR A 32 6.46 -25.22 0.22
C THR A 32 5.85 -23.82 0.09
N LEU A 33 5.73 -23.33 -1.12
CA LEU A 33 5.02 -22.09 -1.43
C LEU A 33 3.60 -22.42 -1.91
N THR A 34 2.58 -21.96 -1.17
CA THR A 34 1.17 -22.22 -1.48
C THR A 34 0.39 -20.92 -1.69
N PRO A 35 -0.53 -20.87 -2.68
CA PRO A 35 -1.36 -19.67 -2.87
C PRO A 35 -2.43 -19.57 -1.79
N ILE A 36 -2.64 -18.36 -1.27
CA ILE A 36 -3.79 -18.01 -0.43
C ILE A 36 -4.93 -17.63 -1.38
N ASN A 37 -5.87 -18.54 -1.61
CA ASN A 37 -6.90 -18.36 -2.65
C ASN A 37 -7.84 -17.18 -2.38
N ALA A 38 -8.10 -16.83 -1.14
CA ALA A 38 -8.90 -15.66 -0.76
C ALA A 38 -8.19 -14.35 -1.13
N ILE A 39 -6.86 -14.33 -1.12
CA ILE A 39 -6.06 -13.19 -1.58
C ILE A 39 -5.74 -13.37 -3.07
N SER A 40 -6.77 -13.33 -3.90
CA SER A 40 -6.65 -13.34 -5.37
C SER A 40 -7.75 -12.45 -5.97
N PHE A 41 -7.50 -11.14 -6.03
CA PHE A 41 -8.53 -10.15 -6.36
C PHE A 41 -8.01 -9.00 -7.24
N MET A 42 -8.95 -8.30 -7.89
CA MET A 42 -8.68 -7.06 -8.62
C MET A 42 -8.92 -5.86 -7.72
N ALA A 43 -7.87 -5.15 -7.32
CA ALA A 43 -7.98 -4.01 -6.41
C ALA A 43 -8.74 -2.82 -7.02
N TYR A 44 -8.76 -2.69 -8.34
CA TYR A 44 -9.40 -1.59 -9.08
C TYR A 44 -10.18 -2.11 -10.28
N GLY A 45 -11.19 -1.35 -10.72
CA GLY A 45 -12.09 -1.71 -11.82
C GLY A 45 -11.50 -1.55 -13.23
N THR A 46 -10.21 -1.78 -13.41
CA THR A 46 -9.54 -1.77 -14.74
C THR A 46 -8.90 -3.13 -15.03
N ARG A 47 -8.52 -3.34 -16.29
CA ARG A 47 -7.71 -4.49 -16.70
C ARG A 47 -6.28 -4.11 -17.07
N LYS A 48 -5.83 -2.92 -16.67
CA LYS A 48 -4.52 -2.37 -17.06
C LYS A 48 -3.87 -1.68 -15.88
N TYR A 49 -2.61 -1.35 -16.03
CA TYR A 49 -1.78 -0.47 -15.20
C TYR A 49 -1.27 -1.07 -13.89
N GLY A 50 -1.65 -2.30 -13.54
CA GLY A 50 -1.12 -2.97 -12.37
C GLY A 50 -1.55 -2.37 -11.03
N VAL A 51 -0.85 -2.77 -9.97
CA VAL A 51 -1.09 -2.36 -8.58
C VAL A 51 0.20 -2.44 -7.79
N ASN A 52 0.40 -1.51 -6.86
CA ASN A 52 1.50 -1.50 -5.90
C ASN A 52 0.96 -1.94 -4.55
N PRO A 53 1.27 -3.14 -4.04
CA PRO A 53 0.84 -3.59 -2.72
C PRO A 53 1.87 -3.26 -1.64
N ALA A 54 1.39 -3.13 -0.42
CA ALA A 54 2.14 -3.14 0.83
C ALA A 54 1.28 -3.82 1.91
N THR A 55 1.86 -4.15 3.06
CA THR A 55 1.14 -4.61 4.24
C THR A 55 1.54 -3.80 5.45
N GLY A 56 0.67 -3.75 6.46
CA GLY A 56 0.92 -3.11 7.75
C GLY A 56 -0.28 -3.19 8.67
N ASP A 57 -0.05 -3.29 9.96
CA ASP A 57 -1.08 -3.32 11.01
C ASP A 57 -1.65 -1.91 11.25
N LEU A 58 -2.70 -1.57 10.50
CA LEU A 58 -3.27 -0.23 10.48
C LEU A 58 -4.23 0.05 11.65
N ASP A 59 -4.80 -0.98 12.25
CA ASP A 59 -5.78 -0.82 13.34
C ASP A 59 -5.27 -1.29 14.70
N GLY A 60 -4.08 -1.90 14.76
CA GLY A 60 -3.41 -2.31 15.98
C GLY A 60 -3.93 -3.61 16.57
N ASP A 61 -4.51 -4.47 15.74
CA ASP A 61 -5.03 -5.76 16.16
C ASP A 61 -3.97 -6.88 16.09
N GLY A 62 -2.79 -6.58 15.57
CA GLY A 62 -1.65 -7.49 15.43
C GLY A 62 -1.64 -8.27 14.11
N TYR A 63 -2.54 -7.96 13.19
CA TYR A 63 -2.59 -8.53 11.84
C TYR A 63 -2.44 -7.42 10.80
N ASP A 64 -1.59 -7.66 9.82
CA ASP A 64 -1.39 -6.68 8.75
C ASP A 64 -2.59 -6.62 7.80
N GLU A 65 -3.05 -5.41 7.49
CA GLU A 65 -3.89 -5.14 6.34
C GLU A 65 -3.09 -5.12 5.06
N ILE A 66 -3.74 -5.51 3.95
CA ILE A 66 -3.19 -5.31 2.61
C ILE A 66 -3.55 -3.91 2.13
N ILE A 67 -2.53 -3.11 1.83
CA ILE A 67 -2.67 -1.76 1.28
C ILE A 67 -2.38 -1.82 -0.22
N THR A 68 -3.22 -1.20 -1.02
CA THR A 68 -3.01 -1.14 -2.47
C THR A 68 -2.94 0.30 -2.95
N GLY A 69 -1.93 0.60 -3.77
CA GLY A 69 -1.81 1.82 -4.55
C GLY A 69 -2.11 1.55 -6.02
N ALA A 70 -2.95 2.37 -6.65
CA ALA A 70 -3.23 2.22 -8.08
C ALA A 70 -1.95 2.36 -8.91
N GLY A 71 -1.77 1.49 -9.89
CA GLY A 71 -0.63 1.54 -10.81
C GLY A 71 -0.64 2.76 -11.72
N PRO A 72 0.50 3.10 -12.34
CA PRO A 72 0.68 4.31 -13.13
C PRO A 72 -0.07 4.24 -14.45
N GLY A 73 -1.20 4.91 -14.54
CA GLY A 73 -2.03 4.94 -15.74
C GLY A 73 -2.78 6.23 -15.94
N ALA A 74 -3.40 6.35 -17.11
CA ALA A 74 -4.18 7.53 -17.47
C ALA A 74 -5.59 7.55 -16.85
N ILE A 75 -6.03 6.45 -16.22
CA ILE A 75 -7.42 6.27 -15.76
C ILE A 75 -7.54 6.45 -14.26
N PHE A 76 -6.58 5.89 -13.50
CA PHE A 76 -6.59 5.99 -12.05
C PHE A 76 -5.59 7.04 -11.58
N GLY A 77 -6.09 7.92 -10.74
CA GLY A 77 -5.28 8.80 -9.93
C GLY A 77 -4.55 8.03 -8.83
N PRO A 78 -3.94 8.73 -7.89
CA PRO A 78 -3.20 8.15 -6.78
C PRO A 78 -4.14 7.57 -5.71
N HIS A 79 -4.96 6.60 -6.13
CA HIS A 79 -5.98 5.97 -5.29
C HIS A 79 -5.36 4.90 -4.40
N VAL A 80 -5.57 5.02 -3.10
CA VAL A 80 -5.17 4.06 -2.06
C VAL A 80 -6.40 3.34 -1.54
N ARG A 81 -6.30 2.01 -1.37
CA ARG A 81 -7.35 1.17 -0.78
C ARG A 81 -6.75 0.17 0.19
N GLY A 82 -7.49 -0.14 1.26
CA GLY A 82 -7.15 -1.15 2.25
C GLY A 82 -8.06 -2.37 2.19
N TRP A 83 -7.52 -3.51 2.63
CA TRP A 83 -8.18 -4.81 2.64
C TRP A 83 -7.74 -5.58 3.88
N ASN A 84 -8.69 -6.05 4.68
CA ASN A 84 -8.43 -6.92 5.82
C ASN A 84 -8.64 -8.39 5.40
N TYR A 85 -7.75 -9.26 5.84
CA TYR A 85 -7.85 -10.71 5.69
C TYR A 85 -7.86 -11.36 7.08
N ASP A 86 -8.92 -12.09 7.41
CA ASP A 86 -9.15 -12.71 8.72
C ASP A 86 -8.74 -14.19 8.79
N GLY A 87 -7.91 -14.65 7.84
CA GLY A 87 -7.51 -16.04 7.69
C GLY A 87 -8.42 -16.87 6.75
N ASP A 88 -9.60 -16.37 6.42
CA ASP A 88 -10.57 -17.05 5.53
C ASP A 88 -11.13 -16.09 4.46
N THR A 89 -11.53 -14.90 4.86
CA THR A 89 -12.24 -13.94 4.03
C THR A 89 -11.48 -12.64 3.87
N LEU A 90 -11.43 -12.12 2.64
CA LEU A 90 -10.88 -10.80 2.33
C LEU A 90 -12.01 -9.77 2.26
N THR A 91 -11.92 -8.72 3.08
CA THR A 91 -12.91 -7.64 3.14
C THR A 91 -12.26 -6.26 2.93
N PRO A 92 -12.94 -5.31 2.24
CA PRO A 92 -12.41 -3.97 2.07
C PRO A 92 -12.45 -3.18 3.38
N VAL A 93 -11.36 -2.52 3.73
CA VAL A 93 -11.27 -1.55 4.82
C VAL A 93 -11.81 -0.22 4.34
N GLN A 94 -13.05 0.12 4.71
CA GLN A 94 -13.80 1.24 4.14
C GLN A 94 -13.18 2.63 4.39
N TRP A 95 -12.46 2.79 5.50
CA TRP A 95 -11.80 4.03 5.86
C TRP A 95 -10.43 4.19 5.17
N VAL A 96 -9.88 3.15 4.55
CA VAL A 96 -8.73 3.24 3.64
C VAL A 96 -9.22 3.22 2.20
N ASN A 97 -9.75 4.35 1.74
CA ASN A 97 -10.30 4.50 0.39
C ASN A 97 -10.24 5.98 -0.02
N TYR A 98 -9.06 6.45 -0.44
CA TYR A 98 -8.82 7.87 -0.68
C TYR A 98 -7.80 8.12 -1.80
N PHE A 99 -7.70 9.37 -2.25
CA PHE A 99 -6.66 9.83 -3.19
C PHE A 99 -5.55 10.54 -2.41
N ALA A 100 -4.34 9.97 -2.43
CA ALA A 100 -3.19 10.52 -1.72
C ALA A 100 -2.70 11.86 -2.27
N TYR A 101 -2.97 12.16 -3.55
CA TYR A 101 -2.53 13.37 -4.23
C TYR A 101 -3.65 13.97 -5.07
N ASN A 102 -3.61 15.28 -5.28
CA ASN A 102 -4.55 15.97 -6.18
C ASN A 102 -4.11 15.83 -7.64
N SER A 103 -4.19 14.64 -8.18
CA SER A 103 -3.90 14.28 -9.56
C SER A 103 -4.96 13.31 -10.06
N LYS A 104 -5.18 13.26 -11.38
CA LYS A 104 -6.08 12.30 -12.01
C LYS A 104 -5.35 11.11 -12.64
N HIS A 105 -4.01 11.10 -12.58
CA HIS A 105 -3.17 10.16 -13.31
C HIS A 105 -1.97 9.72 -12.46
N TYR A 106 -1.22 8.78 -12.99
CA TYR A 106 0.10 8.33 -12.55
C TYR A 106 0.15 7.42 -11.32
N GLY A 107 -1.00 7.07 -10.72
CA GLY A 107 -1.03 6.14 -9.61
C GLY A 107 -0.29 6.61 -8.36
N VAL A 108 0.01 5.68 -7.48
CA VAL A 108 0.69 5.92 -6.19
C VAL A 108 1.50 4.70 -5.78
N GLN A 109 2.67 4.92 -5.20
CA GLN A 109 3.44 3.93 -4.46
C GLN A 109 2.97 3.92 -3.02
N VAL A 110 2.93 2.76 -2.39
CA VAL A 110 2.53 2.59 -1.00
C VAL A 110 3.56 1.80 -0.21
N GLY A 111 3.66 2.10 1.07
CA GLY A 111 4.37 1.39 2.10
C GLY A 111 3.64 1.58 3.41
N ALA A 112 3.99 0.83 4.44
CA ALA A 112 3.48 1.04 5.79
C ALA A 112 4.58 0.80 6.83
N GLY A 113 4.40 1.36 8.02
CA GLY A 113 5.24 1.18 9.17
C GLY A 113 4.87 2.15 10.27
N ASP A 114 5.11 1.78 11.51
CA ASP A 114 4.89 2.63 12.70
C ASP A 114 5.96 3.73 12.75
N ILE A 115 5.67 4.87 12.12
CA ILE A 115 6.56 6.04 12.12
C ILE A 115 6.23 7.03 13.25
N SER A 116 5.12 6.84 13.95
CA SER A 116 4.67 7.68 15.05
C SER A 116 5.01 7.10 16.43
N GLY A 117 5.25 5.80 16.53
CA GLY A 117 5.43 5.06 17.77
C GLY A 117 4.10 4.76 18.48
N SER A 118 3.02 4.66 17.71
CA SER A 118 1.67 4.41 18.25
C SER A 118 1.33 2.92 18.38
N ALA A 119 2.23 2.03 17.96
CA ALA A 119 2.02 0.59 17.79
C ALA A 119 0.95 0.27 16.72
N ARG A 120 0.78 1.18 15.77
CA ARG A 120 -0.01 1.03 14.55
C ARG A 120 0.79 1.55 13.40
N ASP A 121 0.65 0.92 12.26
CA ASP A 121 1.34 1.38 11.07
C ASP A 121 0.63 2.55 10.40
N GLU A 122 1.40 3.54 10.01
CA GLU A 122 0.94 4.60 9.10
C GLU A 122 1.14 4.17 7.65
N ILE A 123 0.21 4.63 6.79
CA ILE A 123 0.35 4.45 5.34
C ILE A 123 1.27 5.53 4.79
N ILE A 124 2.39 5.11 4.21
CA ILE A 124 3.33 6.01 3.54
C ILE A 124 3.08 5.94 2.04
N THR A 125 2.96 7.10 1.41
CA THR A 125 2.73 7.18 -0.04
C THR A 125 3.84 7.92 -0.73
N GLY A 126 4.24 7.41 -1.90
CA GLY A 126 5.10 8.08 -2.85
C GLY A 126 4.33 8.44 -4.12
N ALA A 127 4.51 9.64 -4.64
CA ALA A 127 3.89 10.02 -5.90
C ALA A 127 4.27 9.05 -7.03
N GLY A 128 3.31 8.67 -7.86
CA GLY A 128 3.56 7.83 -9.03
C GLY A 128 4.37 8.55 -10.13
N PRO A 129 4.84 7.82 -11.16
CA PRO A 129 5.81 8.31 -12.16
C PRO A 129 5.18 9.31 -13.14
N GLY A 130 4.98 10.54 -12.71
CA GLY A 130 4.45 11.61 -13.51
C GLY A 130 5.17 12.94 -13.32
N ALA A 131 5.17 13.78 -14.34
CA ALA A 131 5.88 15.06 -14.30
C ALA A 131 5.24 16.09 -13.35
N MET A 132 3.98 15.87 -12.93
CA MET A 132 3.20 16.86 -12.18
C MET A 132 3.43 16.81 -10.66
N LEU A 133 3.66 15.64 -10.11
CA LEU A 133 3.73 15.46 -8.66
C LEU A 133 5.15 15.43 -8.11
N GLY A 134 6.15 15.36 -8.99
CA GLY A 134 7.54 15.25 -8.58
C GLY A 134 7.78 14.00 -7.75
N THR A 135 8.54 14.14 -6.67
CA THR A 135 8.92 13.07 -5.75
C THR A 135 8.29 13.27 -4.36
N ASN A 136 7.03 13.72 -4.35
CA ASN A 136 6.34 14.02 -3.10
C ASN A 136 6.05 12.73 -2.30
N VAL A 137 6.40 12.76 -1.03
CA VAL A 137 6.09 11.72 -0.04
C VAL A 137 5.08 12.29 0.96
N ARG A 138 4.10 11.47 1.33
CA ARG A 138 3.10 11.78 2.38
C ARG A 138 2.88 10.57 3.26
N ALA A 139 2.52 10.82 4.53
CA ALA A 139 2.03 9.79 5.41
C ALA A 139 0.59 10.08 5.87
N PHE A 140 -0.11 9.01 6.21
CA PHE A 140 -1.50 9.03 6.65
C PHE A 140 -1.66 8.14 7.87
N SER A 141 -2.17 8.69 8.97
CA SER A 141 -2.54 7.91 10.14
C SER A 141 -3.88 7.22 9.93
N CYS A 142 -3.99 6.06 10.54
CA CYS A 142 -5.18 5.21 10.49
C CYS A 142 -5.84 5.09 11.88
N GLU A 143 -5.56 6.01 12.76
CA GLU A 143 -6.18 6.05 14.07
C GLU A 143 -7.68 6.32 13.97
N THR A 144 -8.45 5.71 14.87
CA THR A 144 -9.90 5.95 15.00
C THR A 144 -10.79 5.50 13.83
N GLY A 145 -10.31 4.60 12.97
CA GLY A 145 -11.11 4.06 11.84
C GLY A 145 -11.35 5.06 10.71
N LYS A 146 -10.49 6.06 10.57
CA LYS A 146 -10.42 6.98 9.43
C LYS A 146 -8.98 7.23 9.05
N THR A 147 -8.79 7.73 7.83
CA THR A 147 -7.47 8.06 7.31
C THR A 147 -7.30 9.58 7.32
N GLU A 148 -6.26 10.07 7.99
CA GLU A 148 -5.93 11.48 8.08
C GLU A 148 -4.47 11.73 7.68
N MET A 149 -4.22 12.76 6.88
CA MET A 149 -2.87 13.09 6.44
C MET A 149 -2.07 13.66 7.63
N ILE A 150 -0.87 13.12 7.84
CA ILE A 150 0.11 13.66 8.79
C ILE A 150 0.83 14.82 8.10
N THR A 151 0.54 16.04 8.51
CA THR A 151 1.02 17.26 7.83
C THR A 151 2.53 17.43 7.91
N GLU A 152 3.15 16.89 8.95
CA GLU A 152 4.59 16.90 9.19
C GLU A 152 5.35 15.99 8.21
N VAL A 153 4.68 14.95 7.70
CA VAL A 153 5.23 14.04 6.70
C VAL A 153 4.65 14.37 5.32
N ASN A 154 5.03 15.52 4.79
CA ASN A 154 4.66 15.99 3.47
C ASN A 154 5.84 16.73 2.84
N PHE A 155 6.70 16.01 2.13
CA PHE A 155 7.96 16.56 1.64
C PHE A 155 8.33 16.04 0.25
N MET A 156 9.28 16.70 -0.39
CA MET A 156 9.89 16.26 -1.66
C MET A 156 11.18 15.50 -1.34
N ALA A 157 11.18 14.18 -1.57
CA ALA A 157 12.37 13.35 -1.33
C ALA A 157 13.57 13.75 -2.22
N TYR A 158 13.27 14.17 -3.46
CA TYR A 158 14.28 14.62 -4.43
C TYR A 158 13.73 15.89 -5.11
N PRO A 159 13.98 17.09 -4.54
CA PRO A 159 13.33 18.34 -4.99
C PRO A 159 13.53 18.70 -6.46
N GLU A 160 14.66 18.30 -7.04
CA GLU A 160 15.04 18.59 -8.43
C GLU A 160 14.54 17.54 -9.44
N TYR A 161 13.97 16.43 -8.96
CA TYR A 161 13.58 15.30 -9.79
C TYR A 161 12.07 15.19 -9.97
N LYS A 162 11.69 14.55 -11.08
CA LYS A 162 10.31 14.24 -11.47
C LYS A 162 10.14 12.73 -11.59
N TYR A 163 8.93 12.28 -11.93
CA TYR A 163 8.59 10.89 -12.22
C TYR A 163 8.47 9.97 -11.01
N GLY A 164 8.13 10.55 -9.86
CA GLY A 164 7.71 9.82 -8.69
C GLY A 164 8.82 9.34 -7.78
N VAL A 165 8.43 8.60 -6.75
CA VAL A 165 9.31 8.06 -5.72
C VAL A 165 8.74 6.74 -5.20
N LEU A 166 9.62 5.75 -4.98
CA LEU A 166 9.31 4.53 -4.25
C LEU A 166 9.51 4.79 -2.76
N VAL A 167 8.66 4.22 -1.94
CA VAL A 167 8.69 4.34 -0.49
C VAL A 167 8.71 2.96 0.17
N ALA A 168 9.37 2.86 1.29
CA ALA A 168 9.31 1.77 2.23
C ALA A 168 9.55 2.31 3.64
N ALA A 169 9.03 1.65 4.65
CA ALA A 169 9.34 1.90 6.04
C ALA A 169 9.96 0.67 6.68
N GLY A 170 10.68 0.86 7.77
CA GLY A 170 11.29 -0.19 8.55
C GLY A 170 12.08 0.39 9.70
N ASP A 171 12.14 -0.34 10.79
CA ASP A 171 12.94 0.01 11.96
C ASP A 171 14.43 -0.25 11.68
N LEU A 172 15.16 0.80 11.31
CA LEU A 172 16.59 0.72 10.94
C LEU A 172 17.54 0.84 12.14
N ASN A 173 17.04 1.29 13.28
CA ASN A 173 17.88 1.54 14.47
C ASN A 173 17.51 0.62 15.66
N GLY A 174 16.50 -0.22 15.54
CA GLY A 174 16.07 -1.16 16.56
C GLY A 174 15.32 -0.53 17.73
N GLU A 175 14.73 0.65 17.54
CA GLU A 175 13.93 1.33 18.56
C GLU A 175 12.46 0.86 18.61
N GLY A 176 12.07 -0.02 17.67
CA GLY A 176 10.72 -0.56 17.58
C GLY A 176 9.70 0.42 16.97
N LYS A 177 10.20 1.36 16.15
CA LYS A 177 9.38 2.37 15.46
C LYS A 177 9.77 2.43 14.00
#